data_0ddb031d4221976c672dfd7a1127262d
#
_entry.id   0ddb031d4221976c672dfd7a1127262d
#
_cell.length_a   1.000
_cell.length_b   1.000
_cell.length_c   1.000
_cell.angle_alpha   90.00
_cell.angle_beta   90.00
_cell.angle_gamma   90.00
#
_symmetry.space_group_name_H-M   'P 1'
#
loop_
_entity.id
_entity.type
_entity.pdbx_description
1 polymer ?
#
loop_
_entity_poly.entity_id
_entity_poly.type
_entity_poly.pdbx_seq_one_letter_code
_entity_poly.pdbx_strand_id
1 'polypeptide(L)'
;MKKLPTTITTPLLSLLVVVIGCNNSPKYVSGSDFKTEYELGINQTMKQSIYLGETNDIFYLSHKTRSIVSGTWKEEIWHTKSSDLESDFLDKLKKLNKKSRKTEFMTSTKKGDYETVNAYLKNGIDINTRDPENGYTSLHWAAEKGQMKIVKLLIEKGANLNAKTKNNLTPLNLADNNFENEVSELLIKNGATEFLY
;
A
#
# COMPACT_ATOMS: atom_id res chain seq x y z
N MET A 1 -24.72 10.94 -22.89
CA MET A 1 -23.38 11.17 -22.35
C MET A 1 -23.53 11.79 -20.98
N LYS A 2 -23.52 11.00 -19.88
CA LYS A 2 -23.52 11.53 -18.50
C LYS A 2 -22.07 11.61 -18.05
N LYS A 3 -21.57 12.81 -17.81
CA LYS A 3 -20.25 13.06 -17.20
C LYS A 3 -20.22 12.49 -15.81
N LEU A 4 -19.27 11.60 -15.54
CA LEU A 4 -18.94 11.14 -14.21
C LEU A 4 -18.34 12.31 -13.38
N PRO A 5 -18.63 12.42 -12.09
CA PRO A 5 -18.08 13.49 -11.26
C PRO A 5 -16.58 13.27 -11.05
N THR A 6 -15.81 14.32 -11.35
CA THR A 6 -14.34 14.40 -11.29
C THR A 6 -13.83 14.76 -9.90
N THR A 7 -14.24 14.07 -8.84
CA THR A 7 -13.63 14.28 -7.53
C THR A 7 -13.63 12.98 -6.74
N ILE A 8 -12.65 12.12 -7.05
CA ILE A 8 -12.27 11.02 -6.16
C ILE A 8 -10.84 11.31 -5.71
N THR A 9 -10.72 12.03 -4.61
CA THR A 9 -9.49 12.22 -3.86
C THR A 9 -9.28 11.01 -2.97
N THR A 10 -8.42 10.04 -3.38
CA THR A 10 -8.03 8.97 -2.45
C THR A 10 -6.82 8.19 -2.94
N PRO A 11 -6.06 7.54 -2.06
CA PRO A 11 -4.91 6.71 -2.37
C PRO A 11 -5.23 5.41 -3.14
N LEU A 12 -6.46 5.23 -3.55
CA LEU A 12 -6.93 4.19 -4.47
C LEU A 12 -6.61 4.50 -5.94
N LEU A 13 -5.96 5.66 -6.24
CA LEU A 13 -5.68 6.04 -7.62
C LEU A 13 -4.75 5.05 -8.30
N SER A 14 -3.81 4.41 -7.59
CA SER A 14 -2.94 3.40 -8.21
C SER A 14 -3.69 2.10 -8.52
N LEU A 15 -4.61 1.70 -7.66
CA LEU A 15 -5.48 0.54 -7.94
C LEU A 15 -6.59 0.89 -8.95
N LEU A 16 -7.19 2.08 -8.85
CA LEU A 16 -8.22 2.54 -9.77
C LEU A 16 -7.67 2.87 -11.16
N VAL A 17 -6.43 3.33 -11.26
CA VAL A 17 -5.76 3.58 -12.57
C VAL A 17 -5.55 2.26 -13.33
N VAL A 18 -5.29 1.15 -12.64
CA VAL A 18 -5.26 -0.18 -13.28
C VAL A 18 -6.65 -0.58 -13.77
N VAL A 19 -7.72 -0.21 -13.06
CA VAL A 19 -9.12 -0.47 -13.47
C VAL A 19 -9.56 0.45 -14.62
N ILE A 20 -9.10 1.71 -14.66
CA ILE A 20 -9.47 2.68 -15.72
C ILE A 20 -8.72 2.44 -17.03
N GLY A 21 -7.55 1.79 -16.98
CA GLY A 21 -6.80 1.39 -18.17
C GLY A 21 -7.42 0.20 -18.95
N CYS A 22 -8.34 -0.53 -18.36
CA CYS A 22 -9.10 -1.59 -19.02
C CYS A 22 -10.42 -1.01 -19.53
N ASN A 23 -10.67 -1.10 -20.82
CA ASN A 23 -11.89 -0.62 -21.48
C ASN A 23 -13.19 -1.33 -21.06
N ASN A 24 -13.16 -2.16 -20.02
CA ASN A 24 -14.30 -2.93 -19.52
C ASN A 24 -14.71 -2.45 -18.11
N SER A 25 -15.98 -2.10 -17.95
CA SER A 25 -16.55 -1.84 -16.62
C SER A 25 -16.41 -3.09 -15.73
N PRO A 26 -16.12 -2.94 -14.43
CA PRO A 26 -16.04 -4.07 -13.52
C PRO A 26 -17.33 -4.88 -13.54
N LYS A 27 -17.21 -6.22 -13.66
CA LYS A 27 -18.33 -7.16 -13.69
C LYS A 27 -18.63 -7.63 -12.28
N TYR A 28 -19.88 -7.50 -11.85
CA TYR A 28 -20.34 -8.10 -10.59
C TYR A 28 -20.40 -9.63 -10.74
N VAL A 29 -19.91 -10.33 -9.73
CA VAL A 29 -19.98 -11.79 -9.61
C VAL A 29 -20.44 -12.18 -8.20
N SER A 30 -20.98 -13.39 -8.05
CA SER A 30 -21.34 -13.93 -6.73
C SER A 30 -20.09 -14.13 -5.87
N GLY A 31 -20.25 -14.15 -4.55
CA GLY A 31 -19.12 -14.39 -3.63
C GLY A 31 -18.44 -15.74 -3.86
N SER A 32 -19.22 -16.78 -4.20
CA SER A 32 -18.69 -18.12 -4.51
C SER A 32 -17.85 -18.12 -5.79
N ASP A 33 -18.31 -17.45 -6.85
CA ASP A 33 -17.58 -17.36 -8.11
C ASP A 33 -16.31 -16.53 -7.95
N PHE A 34 -16.38 -15.41 -7.21
CA PHE A 34 -15.25 -14.58 -6.89
C PHE A 34 -14.16 -15.38 -6.15
N LYS A 35 -14.53 -16.13 -5.10
CA LYS A 35 -13.63 -16.99 -4.36
C LYS A 35 -13.02 -18.07 -5.26
N THR A 36 -13.85 -18.77 -6.03
CA THR A 36 -13.40 -19.84 -6.92
C THR A 36 -12.41 -19.34 -7.95
N GLU A 37 -12.68 -18.22 -8.62
CA GLU A 37 -11.76 -17.67 -9.63
C GLU A 37 -10.47 -17.13 -9.00
N TYR A 38 -10.53 -16.53 -7.80
CA TYR A 38 -9.33 -16.14 -7.07
C TYR A 38 -8.46 -17.36 -6.75
N GLU A 39 -9.03 -18.44 -6.21
CA GLU A 39 -8.30 -19.67 -5.86
C GLU A 39 -7.78 -20.41 -7.09
N LEU A 40 -8.55 -20.50 -8.17
CA LEU A 40 -8.12 -21.07 -9.44
C LEU A 40 -6.98 -20.25 -10.07
N GLY A 41 -7.07 -18.93 -10.01
CA GLY A 41 -6.03 -18.06 -10.54
C GLY A 41 -4.69 -18.20 -9.86
N ILE A 42 -4.68 -18.48 -8.55
CA ILE A 42 -3.44 -18.74 -7.81
C ILE A 42 -2.81 -20.08 -8.20
N ASN A 43 -3.62 -21.07 -8.57
CA ASN A 43 -3.20 -22.46 -8.74
C ASN A 43 -3.02 -22.90 -10.20
N GLN A 44 -3.37 -22.08 -11.19
CA GLN A 44 -3.34 -22.47 -12.61
C GLN A 44 -2.41 -21.61 -13.46
N THR A 45 -1.57 -22.25 -14.26
CA THR A 45 -0.62 -21.58 -15.18
C THR A 45 -1.27 -20.82 -16.33
N MET A 46 -2.54 -21.09 -16.65
CA MET A 46 -3.28 -20.45 -17.76
C MET A 46 -4.32 -19.42 -17.29
N LYS A 47 -4.52 -19.28 -16.00
CA LYS A 47 -5.40 -18.29 -15.38
C LYS A 47 -4.59 -17.55 -14.32
N GLN A 48 -4.72 -16.25 -14.28
CA GLN A 48 -4.15 -15.43 -13.22
C GLN A 48 -5.27 -14.60 -12.62
N SER A 49 -5.46 -14.72 -11.31
CA SER A 49 -6.38 -13.86 -10.57
C SER A 49 -5.61 -13.16 -9.46
N ILE A 50 -5.72 -11.85 -9.42
CA ILE A 50 -5.00 -11.00 -8.48
C ILE A 50 -6.04 -10.18 -7.72
N TYR A 51 -6.04 -10.31 -6.39
CA TYR A 51 -6.84 -9.44 -5.55
C TYR A 51 -6.33 -8.00 -5.64
N LEU A 52 -7.17 -7.08 -6.08
CA LEU A 52 -6.84 -5.68 -6.30
C LEU A 52 -7.11 -4.80 -5.07
N GLY A 53 -7.92 -5.25 -4.14
CA GLY A 53 -8.29 -4.50 -2.93
C GLY A 53 -9.79 -4.33 -2.74
N GLU A 54 -10.16 -3.49 -1.78
CA GLU A 54 -11.54 -3.20 -1.44
C GLU A 54 -11.81 -1.70 -1.41
N THR A 55 -13.06 -1.30 -1.72
CA THR A 55 -13.57 0.06 -1.58
C THR A 55 -15.04 0.00 -1.19
N ASN A 56 -15.43 0.65 -0.08
CA ASN A 56 -16.82 0.68 0.37
C ASN A 56 -17.49 -0.70 0.42
N ASP A 57 -16.84 -1.66 1.05
CA ASP A 57 -17.29 -3.07 1.14
C ASP A 57 -17.42 -3.80 -0.20
N ILE A 58 -16.81 -3.29 -1.26
CA ILE A 58 -16.71 -3.95 -2.56
C ILE A 58 -15.29 -4.42 -2.76
N PHE A 59 -15.13 -5.71 -3.04
CA PHE A 59 -13.86 -6.37 -3.34
C PHE A 59 -13.66 -6.49 -4.84
N TYR A 60 -12.43 -6.23 -5.30
CA TYR A 60 -12.07 -6.26 -6.70
C TYR A 60 -11.01 -7.32 -6.99
N LEU A 61 -11.17 -7.99 -8.11
CA LEU A 61 -10.29 -9.05 -8.61
C LEU A 61 -9.95 -8.77 -10.07
N SER A 62 -8.64 -8.73 -10.41
CA SER A 62 -8.21 -8.82 -11.80
C SER A 62 -8.18 -10.29 -12.20
N HIS A 63 -9.00 -10.67 -13.15
CA HIS A 63 -9.08 -12.02 -13.69
C HIS A 63 -8.50 -12.04 -15.10
N LYS A 64 -7.40 -12.78 -15.28
CA LYS A 64 -6.72 -12.92 -16.57
C LYS A 64 -6.88 -14.34 -17.11
N THR A 65 -7.40 -14.46 -18.31
CA THR A 65 -7.48 -15.72 -19.04
C THR A 65 -6.66 -15.67 -20.31
N ARG A 66 -5.97 -16.77 -20.65
CA ARG A 66 -5.24 -16.90 -21.88
C ARG A 66 -6.02 -17.79 -22.87
N SER A 67 -6.26 -17.29 -24.08
CA SER A 67 -6.83 -18.13 -25.14
C SER A 67 -5.82 -19.18 -25.59
N ILE A 68 -6.24 -20.44 -25.61
CA ILE A 68 -5.42 -21.57 -26.07
C ILE A 68 -5.18 -21.47 -27.58
N VAL A 69 -6.14 -20.91 -28.33
CA VAL A 69 -6.08 -20.82 -29.79
C VAL A 69 -5.22 -19.64 -30.27
N SER A 70 -5.43 -18.45 -29.68
CA SER A 70 -4.73 -17.23 -30.10
C SER A 70 -3.50 -16.89 -29.28
N GLY A 71 -3.29 -17.54 -28.14
CA GLY A 71 -2.23 -17.21 -27.20
C GLY A 71 -2.38 -15.84 -26.52
N THR A 72 -3.46 -15.09 -26.80
CA THR A 72 -3.70 -13.76 -26.27
C THR A 72 -4.27 -13.80 -24.85
N TRP A 73 -3.91 -12.81 -24.06
CA TRP A 73 -4.47 -12.62 -22.72
C TRP A 73 -5.69 -11.71 -22.79
N LYS A 74 -6.79 -12.12 -22.13
CA LYS A 74 -7.95 -11.28 -21.83
C LYS A 74 -7.95 -10.99 -20.34
N GLU A 75 -8.11 -9.72 -19.99
CA GLU A 75 -8.23 -9.27 -18.60
C GLU A 75 -9.63 -8.73 -18.37
N GLU A 76 -10.26 -9.19 -17.30
CA GLU A 76 -11.54 -8.70 -16.81
C GLU A 76 -11.40 -8.28 -15.35
N ILE A 77 -12.09 -7.20 -14.95
CA ILE A 77 -12.17 -6.81 -13.55
C ILE A 77 -13.50 -7.29 -13.00
N TRP A 78 -13.41 -8.13 -12.00
CA TRP A 78 -14.57 -8.66 -11.27
C TRP A 78 -14.71 -7.97 -9.94
N HIS A 79 -15.94 -7.79 -9.47
CA HIS A 79 -16.20 -7.27 -8.14
C HIS A 79 -17.34 -8.02 -7.46
N THR A 80 -17.32 -8.05 -6.12
CA THR A 80 -18.36 -8.63 -5.28
C THR A 80 -18.50 -7.81 -3.99
N LYS A 81 -19.63 -7.96 -3.28
CA LYS A 81 -19.84 -7.33 -1.98
C LYS A 81 -19.25 -8.18 -0.86
N SER A 82 -18.85 -7.52 0.24
CA SER A 82 -18.40 -8.25 1.44
C SER A 82 -19.47 -9.16 2.02
N SER A 83 -20.74 -8.76 1.93
CA SER A 83 -21.89 -9.56 2.38
C SER A 83 -22.04 -10.90 1.65
N ASP A 84 -21.48 -11.01 0.46
CA ASP A 84 -21.62 -12.18 -0.42
C ASP A 84 -20.43 -13.16 -0.26
N LEU A 85 -19.45 -12.80 0.58
CA LEU A 85 -18.25 -13.61 0.83
C LEU A 85 -18.37 -14.38 2.14
N GLU A 86 -17.87 -15.62 2.16
CA GLU A 86 -17.69 -16.38 3.39
C GLU A 86 -16.73 -15.67 4.36
N SER A 87 -16.99 -15.74 5.66
CA SER A 87 -16.23 -15.02 6.70
C SER A 87 -14.73 -15.33 6.65
N ASP A 88 -14.36 -16.59 6.50
CA ASP A 88 -12.95 -17.01 6.47
C ASP A 88 -12.20 -16.47 5.25
N PHE A 89 -12.88 -16.46 4.09
CA PHE A 89 -12.32 -15.92 2.87
C PHE A 89 -12.22 -14.39 2.93
N LEU A 90 -13.23 -13.73 3.49
CA LEU A 90 -13.25 -12.30 3.75
C LEU A 90 -12.07 -11.88 4.65
N ASP A 91 -11.82 -12.62 5.73
CA ASP A 91 -10.69 -12.37 6.63
C ASP A 91 -9.33 -12.54 5.93
N LYS A 92 -9.22 -13.53 5.05
CA LYS A 92 -8.02 -13.73 4.22
C LYS A 92 -7.78 -12.55 3.29
N LEU A 93 -8.82 -12.04 2.60
CA LEU A 93 -8.72 -10.87 1.74
C LEU A 93 -8.37 -9.60 2.53
N LYS A 94 -9.00 -9.38 3.69
CA LYS A 94 -8.68 -8.24 4.57
C LYS A 94 -7.23 -8.27 5.06
N LYS A 95 -6.69 -9.44 5.40
CA LYS A 95 -5.28 -9.59 5.77
C LYS A 95 -4.34 -9.25 4.61
N LEU A 96 -4.67 -9.70 3.39
CA LEU A 96 -3.90 -9.37 2.19
C LEU A 96 -3.92 -7.87 1.89
N ASN A 97 -5.10 -7.23 1.95
CA ASN A 97 -5.24 -5.79 1.78
C ASN A 97 -4.41 -5.01 2.80
N LYS A 98 -4.49 -5.37 4.08
CA LYS A 98 -3.70 -4.74 5.15
C LYS A 98 -2.19 -4.87 4.88
N LYS A 99 -1.72 -6.02 4.42
CA LYS A 99 -0.30 -6.25 4.08
C LYS A 99 0.10 -5.40 2.87
N SER A 100 -0.71 -5.39 1.81
CA SER A 100 -0.46 -4.62 0.59
C SER A 100 -0.36 -3.11 0.89
N ARG A 101 -1.31 -2.55 1.64
CA ARG A 101 -1.30 -1.13 2.04
C ARG A 101 -0.05 -0.74 2.83
N LYS A 102 0.39 -1.59 3.75
CA LYS A 102 1.63 -1.35 4.50
C LYS A 102 2.86 -1.34 3.59
N THR A 103 2.94 -2.31 2.68
CA THR A 103 4.05 -2.39 1.71
C THR A 103 4.09 -1.17 0.81
N GLU A 104 2.93 -0.72 0.32
CA GLU A 104 2.84 0.45 -0.56
C GLU A 104 3.19 1.75 0.18
N PHE A 105 2.70 1.93 1.41
CA PHE A 105 3.07 3.05 2.26
C PHE A 105 4.59 3.15 2.46
N MET A 106 5.25 2.02 2.78
CA MET A 106 6.71 1.97 2.92
C MET A 106 7.44 2.24 1.61
N THR A 107 6.95 1.66 0.51
CA THR A 107 7.55 1.85 -0.82
C THR A 107 7.44 3.29 -1.28
N SER A 108 6.29 3.92 -1.06
CA SER A 108 6.07 5.35 -1.38
C SER A 108 6.97 6.26 -0.55
N THR A 109 7.17 5.92 0.73
CA THR A 109 8.15 6.63 1.56
C THR A 109 9.57 6.48 1.02
N LYS A 110 10.01 5.26 0.67
CA LYS A 110 11.33 5.04 0.05
C LYS A 110 11.55 5.85 -1.22
N LYS A 111 10.50 6.01 -2.02
CA LYS A 111 10.53 6.78 -3.28
C LYS A 111 10.45 8.29 -3.10
N GLY A 112 10.11 8.78 -1.92
CA GLY A 112 9.90 10.21 -1.68
C GLY A 112 8.54 10.73 -2.19
N ASP A 113 7.57 9.85 -2.41
CA ASP A 113 6.23 10.19 -2.87
C ASP A 113 5.38 10.76 -1.72
N TYR A 114 5.54 12.07 -1.52
CA TYR A 114 4.86 12.81 -0.45
C TYR A 114 3.34 12.69 -0.53
N GLU A 115 2.75 12.78 -1.72
CA GLU A 115 1.29 12.79 -1.89
C GLU A 115 0.69 11.45 -1.47
N THR A 116 1.29 10.34 -1.92
CA THR A 116 0.86 9.01 -1.54
C THR A 116 1.05 8.75 -0.04
N VAL A 117 2.18 9.14 0.54
CA VAL A 117 2.44 9.02 1.99
C VAL A 117 1.40 9.78 2.79
N ASN A 118 1.13 11.04 2.44
CA ASN A 118 0.14 11.88 3.11
C ASN A 118 -1.28 11.30 2.99
N ALA A 119 -1.63 10.75 1.81
CA ALA A 119 -2.91 10.10 1.60
C ALA A 119 -3.08 8.87 2.50
N TYR A 120 -2.07 8.01 2.64
CA TYR A 120 -2.11 6.85 3.55
C TYR A 120 -2.28 7.27 5.01
N LEU A 121 -1.57 8.30 5.45
CA LEU A 121 -1.69 8.84 6.82
C LEU A 121 -3.09 9.41 7.09
N LYS A 122 -3.67 10.16 6.15
CA LYS A 122 -5.05 10.65 6.25
C LYS A 122 -6.09 9.52 6.33
N ASN A 123 -5.80 8.37 5.70
CA ASN A 123 -6.67 7.19 5.71
C ASN A 123 -6.35 6.21 6.85
N GLY A 124 -5.66 6.68 7.89
CA GLY A 124 -5.50 5.96 9.16
C GLY A 124 -4.52 4.78 9.12
N ILE A 125 -3.54 4.80 8.20
CA ILE A 125 -2.44 3.83 8.32
C ILE A 125 -1.66 4.11 9.59
N ASP A 126 -1.25 3.06 10.30
CA ASP A 126 -0.39 3.22 11.46
C ASP A 126 0.99 3.76 11.02
N ILE A 127 1.26 5.03 11.43
CA ILE A 127 2.48 5.76 11.11
C ILE A 127 3.75 5.06 11.59
N ASN A 128 3.64 4.28 12.68
CA ASN A 128 4.75 3.51 13.27
C ASN A 128 4.80 2.07 12.76
N THR A 129 4.11 1.77 11.66
CA THR A 129 4.22 0.48 10.97
C THR A 129 5.69 0.15 10.71
N ARG A 130 6.07 -1.10 11.00
CA ARG A 130 7.45 -1.59 10.84
C ARG A 130 7.56 -2.52 9.63
N ASP A 131 8.66 -2.37 8.91
CA ASP A 131 9.11 -3.34 7.92
C ASP A 131 9.52 -4.64 8.63
N PRO A 132 8.97 -5.80 8.26
CA PRO A 132 9.27 -7.06 8.95
C PRO A 132 10.70 -7.55 8.76
N GLU A 133 11.39 -7.10 7.70
CA GLU A 133 12.75 -7.56 7.37
C GLU A 133 13.81 -6.88 8.26
N ASN A 134 13.75 -5.56 8.38
CA ASN A 134 14.76 -4.75 9.05
C ASN A 134 14.25 -3.96 10.27
N GLY A 135 12.93 -3.92 10.48
CA GLY A 135 12.29 -3.17 11.55
C GLY A 135 12.19 -1.67 11.29
N TYR A 136 12.46 -1.20 10.07
CA TYR A 136 12.35 0.20 9.70
C TYR A 136 10.90 0.68 9.80
N THR A 137 10.71 1.91 10.24
CA THR A 137 9.47 2.68 10.07
C THR A 137 9.60 3.61 8.86
N SER A 138 8.51 4.25 8.45
CA SER A 138 8.56 5.28 7.41
C SER A 138 9.53 6.41 7.77
N LEU A 139 9.64 6.78 9.04
CA LEU A 139 10.59 7.82 9.46
C LEU A 139 12.06 7.39 9.29
N HIS A 140 12.39 6.11 9.50
CA HIS A 140 13.72 5.58 9.20
C HIS A 140 14.07 5.73 7.72
N TRP A 141 13.15 5.32 6.82
CA TRP A 141 13.36 5.46 5.38
C TRP A 141 13.48 6.91 4.92
N ALA A 142 12.61 7.78 5.45
CA ALA A 142 12.64 9.20 5.12
C ALA A 142 13.92 9.88 5.61
N ALA A 143 14.39 9.52 6.80
CA ALA A 143 15.63 10.04 7.38
C ALA A 143 16.87 9.56 6.62
N GLU A 144 16.95 8.25 6.33
CA GLU A 144 18.04 7.67 5.55
C GLU A 144 18.20 8.30 4.15
N LYS A 145 17.08 8.72 3.54
CA LYS A 145 17.05 9.28 2.17
C LYS A 145 16.98 10.80 2.11
N GLY A 146 17.15 11.50 3.23
CA GLY A 146 17.12 12.96 3.28
C GLY A 146 15.79 13.60 2.84
N GLN A 147 14.69 12.88 2.98
CA GLN A 147 13.39 13.31 2.45
C GLN A 147 12.71 14.33 3.37
N MET A 148 13.26 15.51 3.45
CA MET A 148 12.87 16.59 4.37
C MET A 148 11.36 16.83 4.45
N LYS A 149 10.64 16.83 3.31
CA LYS A 149 9.18 17.07 3.29
C LYS A 149 8.42 15.95 3.98
N ILE A 150 8.83 14.69 3.78
CA ILE A 150 8.20 13.53 4.41
C ILE A 150 8.57 13.46 5.89
N VAL A 151 9.82 13.76 6.25
CA VAL A 151 10.25 13.83 7.66
C VAL A 151 9.39 14.83 8.43
N LYS A 152 9.21 16.06 7.90
CA LYS A 152 8.34 17.08 8.51
C LYS A 152 6.90 16.56 8.69
N LEU A 153 6.33 15.96 7.65
CA LEU A 153 4.98 15.40 7.71
C LEU A 153 4.86 14.31 8.79
N LEU A 154 5.82 13.40 8.84
CA LEU A 154 5.82 12.30 9.83
C LEU A 154 5.95 12.83 11.26
N ILE A 155 6.80 13.84 11.49
CA ILE A 155 6.93 14.49 12.81
C ILE A 155 5.61 15.15 13.19
N GLU A 156 5.00 15.96 12.32
CA GLU A 156 3.72 16.63 12.55
C GLU A 156 2.58 15.64 12.85
N LYS A 157 2.62 14.44 12.28
CA LYS A 157 1.64 13.38 12.51
C LYS A 157 1.97 12.47 13.70
N GLY A 158 3.02 12.77 14.47
CA GLY A 158 3.35 12.07 15.71
C GLY A 158 4.09 10.75 15.51
N ALA A 159 4.94 10.65 14.50
CA ALA A 159 5.82 9.49 14.34
C ALA A 159 6.77 9.36 15.55
N ASN A 160 7.06 8.13 15.96
CA ASN A 160 8.04 7.86 17.01
C ASN A 160 9.46 8.15 16.51
N LEU A 161 10.03 9.26 16.98
CA LEU A 161 11.36 9.74 16.60
C LEU A 161 12.49 8.83 17.06
N ASN A 162 12.25 8.05 18.14
CA ASN A 162 13.24 7.19 18.79
C ASN A 162 12.94 5.69 18.56
N ALA A 163 12.16 5.37 17.52
CA ALA A 163 11.95 3.99 17.13
C ALA A 163 13.28 3.34 16.76
N LYS A 164 13.48 2.07 17.15
CA LYS A 164 14.71 1.32 16.86
C LYS A 164 14.47 0.26 15.82
N THR A 165 15.36 0.15 14.83
CA THR A 165 15.43 -0.96 13.89
C THR A 165 15.84 -2.26 14.59
N LYS A 166 15.90 -3.39 13.85
CA LYS A 166 16.47 -4.64 14.38
C LYS A 166 17.94 -4.51 14.79
N ASN A 167 18.67 -3.57 14.18
CA ASN A 167 20.07 -3.27 14.47
C ASN A 167 20.21 -2.12 15.49
N ASN A 168 19.17 -1.81 16.27
CA ASN A 168 19.12 -0.74 17.25
C ASN A 168 19.34 0.68 16.72
N LEU A 169 19.30 0.90 15.41
CA LEU A 169 19.44 2.22 14.80
C LEU A 169 18.15 3.03 14.92
N THR A 170 18.25 4.31 15.24
CA THR A 170 17.15 5.27 15.23
C THR A 170 17.10 6.02 13.88
N PRO A 171 16.00 6.73 13.55
CA PRO A 171 15.97 7.62 12.39
C PRO A 171 17.12 8.63 12.39
N LEU A 172 17.48 9.18 13.56
CA LEU A 172 18.60 10.10 13.71
C LEU A 172 19.92 9.43 13.32
N ASN A 173 20.22 8.23 13.85
CA ASN A 173 21.44 7.51 13.46
C ASN A 173 21.52 7.27 11.95
N LEU A 174 20.38 7.00 11.29
CA LEU A 174 20.37 6.80 9.84
C LEU A 174 20.59 8.09 9.06
N ALA A 175 20.06 9.22 9.52
CA ALA A 175 20.32 10.51 8.94
C ALA A 175 21.81 10.87 9.05
N ASP A 176 22.40 10.73 10.24
CA ASP A 176 23.82 11.01 10.50
C ASP A 176 24.74 10.11 9.66
N ASN A 177 24.46 8.81 9.59
CA ASN A 177 25.23 7.85 8.80
C ASN A 177 25.20 8.14 7.29
N ASN A 178 24.17 8.82 6.81
CA ASN A 178 24.01 9.20 5.41
C ASN A 178 24.33 10.68 5.14
N PHE A 179 24.86 11.40 6.13
CA PHE A 179 25.22 12.82 6.04
C PHE A 179 24.04 13.76 5.74
N GLU A 180 22.84 13.38 6.17
CA GLU A 180 21.62 14.16 5.99
C GLU A 180 21.45 15.17 7.14
N ASN A 181 22.35 16.13 7.21
CA ASN A 181 22.53 17.06 8.34
C ASN A 181 21.25 17.86 8.66
N GLU A 182 20.55 18.36 7.63
CA GLU A 182 19.31 19.12 7.84
C GLU A 182 18.20 18.26 8.46
N VAL A 183 18.15 16.98 8.12
CA VAL A 183 17.20 16.00 8.71
C VAL A 183 17.60 15.72 10.14
N SER A 184 18.89 15.51 10.43
CA SER A 184 19.39 15.29 11.78
C SER A 184 19.06 16.45 12.70
N GLU A 185 19.35 17.69 12.29
CA GLU A 185 19.00 18.90 13.04
C GLU A 185 17.49 19.00 13.31
N LEU A 186 16.66 18.69 12.29
CA LEU A 186 15.21 18.71 12.43
C LEU A 186 14.73 17.67 13.44
N LEU A 187 15.28 16.45 13.40
CA LEU A 187 14.94 15.37 14.32
C LEU A 187 15.32 15.73 15.75
N ILE A 188 16.55 16.23 15.99
CA ILE A 188 17.03 16.69 17.31
C ILE A 188 16.14 17.80 17.86
N LYS A 189 15.84 18.81 17.04
CA LYS A 189 14.95 19.92 17.42
C LYS A 189 13.58 19.46 17.90
N ASN A 190 13.09 18.32 17.38
CA ASN A 190 11.79 17.74 17.74
C ASN A 190 11.87 16.64 18.81
N GLY A 191 13.05 16.43 19.45
CA GLY A 191 13.19 15.53 20.57
C GLY A 191 13.69 14.12 20.24
N ALA A 192 14.30 13.95 19.06
CA ALA A 192 15.10 12.75 18.83
C ALA A 192 16.33 12.75 19.74
N THR A 193 16.62 11.60 20.35
CA THR A 193 17.77 11.43 21.25
C THR A 193 18.90 10.71 20.54
N GLU A 194 20.11 11.26 20.70
CA GLU A 194 21.32 10.56 20.31
C GLU A 194 21.53 9.39 21.29
N PHE A 195 21.63 8.18 20.74
CA PHE A 195 22.17 7.06 21.51
C PHE A 195 23.67 6.94 21.16
N LEU A 196 24.49 7.43 22.07
CA LEU A 196 25.92 7.11 22.04
C LEU A 196 26.06 5.61 22.33
N TYR A 197 26.71 4.88 21.41
CA TYR A 197 27.09 3.48 21.57
C TYR A 197 28.30 3.37 22.52
#